data_3befe6314a1f162aeff6fe0564f3e4b0
#
_entry.id   3befe6314a1f162aeff6fe0564f3e4b0
#
_cell.length_a   1.000
_cell.length_b   1.000
_cell.length_c   1.000
_cell.angle_alpha   90.00
_cell.angle_beta   90.00
_cell.angle_gamma   90.00
#
_symmetry.space_group_name_H-M   'P 1'
#
loop_
_entity.id
_entity.type
_entity.pdbx_description
1 polymer ?
#
loop_
_entity_poly.entity_id
_entity_poly.type
_entity_poly.pdbx_seq_one_letter_code
_entity_poly.pdbx_strand_id
1 'polypeptide(L)'
;DEVVAAPEPSGAMMVAAGGPLEDLAIQFHRPGAEIFLEVYRQLFGALDPKTTVHVVVADPTDREIFEEARLRWAAQDGEGPRVRYAVVGRPITSWARDRLAVLEPIGRGPLTILAPPSPMTGPEARGNDWLVPWTLRDHLGSGAELARAPFRFEGGDLVADQDHVYVATPLFERNPTRTPESLVRTLEETLHRPV
;
A
#
# COMPACT_ATOMS: atom_id res chain seq x y z
N ASP A 1 -18.97 -12.98 -16.34
CA ASP A 1 -18.13 -12.53 -15.20
C ASP A 1 -17.68 -13.77 -14.44
N GLU A 2 -16.52 -14.25 -14.83
CA GLU A 2 -15.88 -15.38 -14.16
C GLU A 2 -15.33 -14.86 -12.82
N VAL A 3 -15.93 -15.29 -11.73
CA VAL A 3 -15.39 -15.11 -10.38
C VAL A 3 -14.13 -15.98 -10.31
N VAL A 4 -12.99 -15.39 -10.62
CA VAL A 4 -11.70 -16.04 -10.37
C VAL A 4 -11.62 -16.24 -8.85
N ALA A 5 -11.68 -17.50 -8.44
CA ALA A 5 -11.47 -17.89 -7.04
C ALA A 5 -10.14 -17.25 -6.58
N ALA A 6 -10.14 -16.64 -5.40
CA ALA A 6 -8.91 -16.16 -4.81
C ALA A 6 -7.91 -17.33 -4.78
N PRO A 7 -6.67 -17.15 -5.26
CA PRO A 7 -5.68 -18.22 -5.16
C PRO A 7 -5.56 -18.62 -3.68
N GLU A 8 -5.44 -19.91 -3.44
CA GLU A 8 -5.15 -20.40 -2.09
C GLU A 8 -3.88 -19.71 -1.59
N PRO A 9 -3.89 -19.22 -0.36
CA PRO A 9 -2.79 -18.43 0.17
C PRO A 9 -1.51 -19.27 0.17
N SER A 10 -0.61 -18.92 -0.71
CA SER A 10 0.74 -19.48 -0.76
C SER A 10 1.54 -18.89 0.41
N GLY A 11 1.33 -19.40 1.63
CA GLY A 11 2.22 -19.15 2.76
C GLY A 11 2.79 -17.74 2.90
N ALA A 12 1.96 -16.69 2.78
CA ALA A 12 2.37 -15.31 2.95
C ALA A 12 1.65 -14.69 4.15
N MET A 13 2.34 -13.89 4.96
CA MET A 13 1.77 -13.24 6.15
C MET A 13 1.82 -11.72 6.03
N MET A 14 0.91 -11.02 6.72
CA MET A 14 0.91 -9.56 6.73
C MET A 14 2.25 -9.02 7.26
N VAL A 15 2.83 -8.04 6.55
CA VAL A 15 4.10 -7.40 6.94
C VAL A 15 3.95 -6.73 8.31
N ALA A 16 4.83 -7.06 9.23
CA ALA A 16 4.85 -6.46 10.55
C ALA A 16 5.30 -4.99 10.50
N ALA A 17 4.69 -4.17 11.35
CA ALA A 17 5.11 -2.78 11.56
C ALA A 17 6.36 -2.75 12.45
N GLY A 18 7.54 -3.02 11.88
CA GLY A 18 8.81 -3.01 12.59
C GLY A 18 9.91 -3.70 11.78
N GLY A 19 11.16 -3.47 12.18
CA GLY A 19 12.31 -4.00 11.47
C GLY A 19 12.88 -3.08 10.38
N PRO A 20 13.87 -3.54 9.60
CA PRO A 20 14.46 -2.77 8.52
C PRO A 20 13.43 -2.50 7.43
N LEU A 21 13.33 -1.27 6.97
CA LEU A 21 12.45 -0.87 5.88
C LEU A 21 13.24 -0.92 4.56
N GLU A 22 13.05 -1.98 3.78
CA GLU A 22 13.75 -2.17 2.50
C GLU A 22 13.01 -1.45 1.37
N ASP A 23 11.68 -1.57 1.33
CA ASP A 23 10.81 -0.96 0.34
C ASP A 23 9.63 -0.23 1.00
N LEU A 24 9.27 0.94 0.47
CA LEU A 24 8.16 1.76 0.94
C LEU A 24 7.37 2.29 -0.26
N ALA A 25 6.05 2.13 -0.27
CA ALA A 25 5.18 2.77 -1.26
C ALA A 25 4.51 4.02 -0.66
N ILE A 26 4.57 5.13 -1.40
CA ILE A 26 3.85 6.37 -1.09
C ILE A 26 3.05 6.83 -2.31
N GLN A 27 1.99 7.60 -2.09
CA GLN A 27 1.22 8.25 -3.17
C GLN A 27 1.47 9.75 -3.14
N PHE A 28 1.80 10.32 -4.28
CA PHE A 28 1.89 11.78 -4.42
C PHE A 28 0.66 12.33 -5.12
N HIS A 29 0.07 13.36 -4.51
CA HIS A 29 -1.12 14.04 -4.98
C HIS A 29 -0.84 15.53 -5.13
N ARG A 30 -0.89 16.05 -6.36
CA ARG A 30 -0.56 17.45 -6.69
C ARG A 30 -1.39 18.48 -5.92
N PRO A 31 -2.74 18.35 -5.83
CA PRO A 31 -3.51 19.20 -4.93
C PRO A 31 -3.08 18.99 -3.48
N GLY A 32 -2.43 19.97 -2.89
CA GLY A 32 -1.84 19.87 -1.55
C GLY A 32 -0.33 19.57 -1.56
N ALA A 33 0.32 19.61 -2.72
CA ALA A 33 1.75 19.35 -2.87
C ALA A 33 2.62 20.14 -1.88
N GLU A 34 2.29 21.40 -1.62
CA GLU A 34 3.04 22.24 -0.67
C GLU A 34 3.17 21.62 0.72
N ILE A 35 2.08 21.00 1.21
CA ILE A 35 2.06 20.33 2.52
C ILE A 35 2.75 18.98 2.44
N PHE A 36 2.39 18.17 1.44
CA PHE A 36 2.88 16.79 1.34
C PHE A 36 4.37 16.72 1.01
N LEU A 37 4.90 17.64 0.19
CA LEU A 37 6.32 17.66 -0.13
C LEU A 37 7.19 17.91 1.11
N GLU A 38 6.77 18.75 2.03
CA GLU A 38 7.51 18.95 3.28
C GLU A 38 7.46 17.70 4.18
N VAL A 39 6.30 17.04 4.28
CA VAL A 39 6.19 15.77 5.01
C VAL A 39 7.09 14.69 4.39
N TYR A 40 7.11 14.59 3.06
CA TYR A 40 7.97 13.64 2.37
C TYR A 40 9.45 13.98 2.50
N ARG A 41 9.83 15.25 2.54
CA ARG A 41 11.20 15.67 2.82
C ARG A 41 11.69 15.15 4.17
N GLN A 42 10.86 15.32 5.22
CA GLN A 42 11.18 14.82 6.56
C GLN A 42 11.25 13.28 6.58
N LEU A 43 10.33 12.60 5.91
CA LEU A 43 10.35 11.14 5.75
C LEU A 43 11.64 10.69 5.06
N PHE A 44 12.01 11.32 3.93
CA PHE A 44 13.21 10.97 3.18
C PHE A 44 14.49 11.19 3.99
N GLY A 45 14.54 12.24 4.81
CA GLY A 45 15.66 12.49 5.73
C GLY A 45 15.78 11.48 6.87
N ALA A 46 14.69 10.75 7.17
CA ALA A 46 14.67 9.73 8.22
C ALA A 46 14.90 8.30 7.70
N LEU A 47 14.79 8.08 6.39
CA LEU A 47 14.94 6.76 5.78
C LEU A 47 16.41 6.40 5.55
N ASP A 48 16.73 5.10 5.67
CA ASP A 48 18.04 4.58 5.26
C ASP A 48 18.23 4.82 3.75
N PRO A 49 19.42 5.29 3.29
CA PRO A 49 19.71 5.45 1.86
C PRO A 49 19.58 4.14 1.03
N LYS A 50 19.58 2.98 1.68
CA LYS A 50 19.36 1.68 1.03
C LYS A 50 17.88 1.41 0.77
N THR A 51 16.97 2.08 1.48
CA THR A 51 15.53 1.92 1.26
C THR A 51 15.16 2.34 -0.17
N THR A 52 14.28 1.60 -0.80
CA THR A 52 13.66 1.98 -2.08
C THR A 52 12.27 2.55 -1.84
N VAL A 53 12.05 3.80 -2.24
CA VAL A 53 10.73 4.42 -2.17
C VAL A 53 10.05 4.35 -3.53
N HIS A 54 8.92 3.64 -3.59
CA HIS A 54 8.05 3.55 -4.77
C HIS A 54 7.01 4.67 -4.71
N VAL A 55 7.23 5.73 -5.48
CA VAL A 55 6.32 6.88 -5.54
C VAL A 55 5.25 6.62 -6.58
N VAL A 56 4.02 6.41 -6.15
CA VAL A 56 2.86 6.27 -7.02
C VAL A 56 2.34 7.66 -7.35
N VAL A 57 2.27 7.98 -8.64
CA VAL A 57 1.84 9.28 -9.16
C VAL A 57 0.68 9.12 -10.12
N ALA A 58 -0.13 10.18 -10.25
CA ALA A 58 -1.25 10.19 -11.18
C ALA A 58 -0.76 10.19 -12.65
N ASP A 59 0.23 11.01 -12.97
CA ASP A 59 0.69 11.25 -14.33
C ASP A 59 2.19 11.65 -14.37
N PRO A 60 2.79 11.77 -15.58
CA PRO A 60 4.19 12.19 -15.71
C PRO A 60 4.51 13.56 -15.12
N THR A 61 3.56 14.50 -15.12
CA THR A 61 3.77 15.85 -14.55
C THR A 61 3.90 15.78 -13.03
N ASP A 62 3.12 14.94 -12.36
CA ASP A 62 3.27 14.70 -10.93
C ASP A 62 4.63 14.10 -10.59
N ARG A 63 5.11 13.19 -11.44
CA ARG A 63 6.47 12.64 -11.32
C ARG A 63 7.54 13.73 -11.42
N GLU A 64 7.43 14.62 -12.41
CA GLU A 64 8.39 15.72 -12.61
C GLU A 64 8.43 16.66 -11.40
N ILE A 65 7.27 17.04 -10.88
CA ILE A 65 7.14 17.89 -9.69
C ILE A 65 7.81 17.24 -8.47
N PHE A 66 7.52 15.96 -8.24
CA PHE A 66 8.11 15.23 -7.11
C PHE A 66 9.62 15.06 -7.26
N GLU A 67 10.10 14.73 -8.46
CA GLU A 67 11.53 14.55 -8.75
C GLU A 67 12.30 15.86 -8.59
N GLU A 68 11.77 16.99 -9.04
CA GLU A 68 12.37 18.30 -8.84
C GLU A 68 12.50 18.64 -7.33
N ALA A 69 11.46 18.35 -6.56
CA ALA A 69 11.50 18.52 -5.11
C ALA A 69 12.57 17.64 -4.46
N ARG A 70 12.61 16.36 -4.83
CA ARG A 70 13.60 15.40 -4.33
C ARG A 70 15.04 15.82 -4.61
N LEU A 71 15.32 16.31 -5.83
CA LEU A 71 16.63 16.81 -6.20
C LEU A 71 17.05 18.03 -5.35
N ARG A 72 16.12 18.93 -5.04
CA ARG A 72 16.36 20.04 -4.12
C ARG A 72 16.68 19.55 -2.72
N TRP A 73 15.97 18.55 -2.21
CA TRP A 73 16.25 17.97 -0.89
C TRP A 73 17.63 17.30 -0.85
N ALA A 74 17.98 16.52 -1.87
CA ALA A 74 19.31 15.90 -1.96
C ALA A 74 20.45 16.92 -1.97
N ALA A 75 20.25 18.06 -2.61
CA ALA A 75 21.22 19.15 -2.62
C ALA A 75 21.37 19.87 -1.25
N GLN A 76 20.32 19.85 -0.43
CA GLN A 76 20.30 20.52 0.88
C GLN A 76 20.67 19.58 2.04
N ASP A 77 20.15 18.36 2.02
CA ASP A 77 20.15 17.44 3.15
C ASP A 77 21.05 16.21 2.90
N GLY A 78 21.60 16.06 1.69
CA GLY A 78 22.39 14.89 1.28
C GLY A 78 21.58 13.83 0.54
N GLU A 79 22.25 12.76 0.12
CA GLU A 79 21.60 11.64 -0.58
C GLU A 79 20.56 10.94 0.32
N GLY A 80 19.35 10.88 -0.16
CA GLY A 80 18.24 10.15 0.46
C GLY A 80 18.07 8.72 -0.12
N PRO A 81 16.91 8.09 0.14
CA PRO A 81 16.57 6.77 -0.36
C PRO A 81 16.51 6.71 -1.88
N ARG A 82 16.61 5.51 -2.43
CA ARG A 82 16.39 5.27 -3.87
C ARG A 82 14.93 5.52 -4.21
N VAL A 83 14.67 6.09 -5.39
CA VAL A 83 13.30 6.37 -5.83
C VAL A 83 12.98 5.66 -7.13
N ARG A 84 11.80 5.08 -7.20
CA ARG A 84 11.18 4.52 -8.39
C ARG A 84 9.76 5.08 -8.54
N TYR A 85 9.30 5.28 -9.76
CA TYR A 85 7.99 5.86 -10.03
C TYR A 85 7.05 4.86 -10.66
N ALA A 86 5.83 4.76 -10.12
CA ALA A 86 4.71 4.03 -10.70
C ALA A 86 3.61 5.02 -11.13
N VAL A 87 3.19 4.99 -12.40
CA VAL A 87 2.23 5.94 -12.96
C VAL A 87 0.87 5.25 -13.14
N VAL A 88 -0.17 5.80 -12.50
CA VAL A 88 -1.54 5.25 -12.55
C VAL A 88 -2.27 5.64 -13.83
N GLY A 89 -1.98 6.83 -14.39
CA GLY A 89 -2.66 7.38 -15.56
C GLY A 89 -4.04 7.99 -15.24
N ARG A 90 -4.37 8.18 -13.97
CA ARG A 90 -5.61 8.78 -13.46
C ARG A 90 -5.32 9.57 -12.19
N PRO A 91 -6.10 10.64 -11.88
CA PRO A 91 -5.99 11.34 -10.60
C PRO A 91 -6.19 10.36 -9.42
N ILE A 92 -5.27 10.43 -8.46
CA ILE A 92 -5.30 9.64 -7.21
C ILE A 92 -5.17 10.56 -6.00
N THR A 93 -5.41 10.04 -4.80
CA THR A 93 -5.17 10.79 -3.54
C THR A 93 -3.79 10.48 -2.94
N SER A 94 -3.49 11.03 -1.76
CA SER A 94 -2.24 10.75 -1.02
C SER A 94 -2.34 9.54 -0.07
N TRP A 95 -3.47 8.83 -0.06
CA TRP A 95 -3.75 7.77 0.91
C TRP A 95 -3.25 6.41 0.44
N ALA A 96 -1.93 6.26 0.33
CA ALA A 96 -1.27 5.05 -0.18
C ALA A 96 -1.74 3.77 0.51
N ARG A 97 -1.93 3.83 1.84
CA ARG A 97 -2.28 2.67 2.65
C ARG A 97 -3.72 2.22 2.52
N ASP A 98 -4.64 3.10 2.08
CA ASP A 98 -6.07 2.80 2.17
C ASP A 98 -6.56 1.72 1.22
N ARG A 99 -5.81 1.41 0.16
CA ARG A 99 -6.25 0.51 -0.90
C ARG A 99 -5.48 -0.78 -1.00
N LEU A 100 -4.60 -1.05 -0.06
CA LEU A 100 -3.85 -2.29 -0.05
C LEU A 100 -3.35 -2.66 1.36
N ALA A 101 -3.08 -3.94 1.54
CA ALA A 101 -2.17 -4.46 2.55
C ALA A 101 -1.07 -5.24 1.83
N VAL A 102 0.08 -5.39 2.47
CA VAL A 102 1.20 -6.15 1.93
C VAL A 102 1.41 -7.39 2.77
N LEU A 103 1.53 -8.53 2.11
CA LEU A 103 1.89 -9.78 2.73
C LEU A 103 3.29 -10.18 2.24
N GLU A 104 4.17 -10.52 3.15
CA GLU A 104 5.48 -11.08 2.84
C GLU A 104 5.41 -12.62 2.74
N PRO A 105 6.17 -13.25 1.85
CA PRO A 105 6.18 -14.70 1.73
C PRO A 105 6.81 -15.34 2.98
N ILE A 106 6.24 -16.47 3.44
CA ILE A 106 6.88 -17.31 4.43
C ILE A 106 8.02 -18.06 3.72
N GLY A 107 9.22 -17.50 3.78
CA GLY A 107 10.39 -18.01 3.07
C GLY A 107 10.75 -17.17 1.85
N ARG A 108 10.98 -17.80 0.69
CA ARG A 108 11.35 -17.11 -0.55
C ARG A 108 10.15 -17.04 -1.49
N GLY A 109 9.89 -15.89 -2.06
CA GLY A 109 8.81 -15.70 -3.02
C GLY A 109 8.52 -14.22 -3.27
N PRO A 110 7.56 -13.91 -4.15
CA PRO A 110 7.09 -12.55 -4.36
C PRO A 110 6.29 -12.06 -3.16
N LEU A 111 6.25 -10.74 -2.98
CA LEU A 111 5.29 -10.08 -2.08
C LEU A 111 3.87 -10.29 -2.60
N THR A 112 2.89 -10.39 -1.72
CA THR A 112 1.48 -10.36 -2.13
C THR A 112 0.89 -8.99 -1.78
N ILE A 113 0.46 -8.27 -2.81
CA ILE A 113 -0.33 -7.05 -2.64
C ILE A 113 -1.79 -7.48 -2.50
N LEU A 114 -2.34 -7.34 -1.30
CA LEU A 114 -3.74 -7.65 -1.02
C LEU A 114 -4.60 -6.42 -1.29
N ALA A 115 -5.47 -6.50 -2.30
CA ALA A 115 -6.41 -5.44 -2.65
C ALA A 115 -7.80 -5.69 -2.03
N PRO A 116 -8.57 -4.64 -1.69
CA PRO A 116 -9.97 -4.79 -1.30
C PRO A 116 -10.80 -5.47 -2.42
N PRO A 117 -11.93 -6.12 -2.10
CA PRO A 117 -12.71 -6.89 -3.08
C PRO A 117 -13.42 -6.02 -4.13
N SER A 118 -13.63 -4.74 -3.85
CA SER A 118 -14.36 -3.82 -4.74
C SER A 118 -13.88 -2.37 -4.57
N PRO A 119 -14.03 -1.53 -5.62
CA PRO A 119 -13.83 -0.09 -5.50
C PRO A 119 -14.71 0.49 -4.39
N MET A 120 -14.21 1.53 -3.74
CA MET A 120 -15.03 2.32 -2.82
C MET A 120 -15.68 3.48 -3.55
N THR A 121 -16.88 3.86 -3.11
CA THR A 121 -17.56 5.06 -3.60
C THR A 121 -16.92 6.31 -3.02
N GLY A 122 -16.82 7.37 -3.81
CA GLY A 122 -16.25 8.63 -3.37
C GLY A 122 -15.93 9.57 -4.54
N PRO A 123 -15.28 10.70 -4.29
CA PRO A 123 -14.76 11.58 -5.33
C PRO A 123 -13.86 10.79 -6.32
N GLU A 124 -13.76 11.26 -7.55
CA GLU A 124 -13.08 10.55 -8.65
C GLU A 124 -11.66 10.09 -8.27
N ALA A 125 -10.83 10.98 -7.72
CA ALA A 125 -9.47 10.64 -7.31
C ALA A 125 -9.44 9.52 -6.27
N ARG A 126 -10.36 9.56 -5.29
CA ARG A 126 -10.50 8.53 -4.26
C ARG A 126 -10.99 7.20 -4.85
N GLY A 127 -11.88 7.26 -5.84
CA GLY A 127 -12.29 6.08 -6.59
C GLY A 127 -11.15 5.45 -7.38
N ASN A 128 -10.28 6.29 -7.98
CA ASN A 128 -9.14 5.82 -8.76
C ASN A 128 -8.02 5.21 -7.90
N ASP A 129 -7.93 5.47 -6.60
CA ASP A 129 -6.99 4.80 -5.70
C ASP A 129 -7.14 3.27 -5.75
N TRP A 130 -8.30 2.77 -6.21
CA TRP A 130 -8.51 1.36 -6.53
C TRP A 130 -7.47 0.80 -7.50
N LEU A 131 -6.90 1.62 -8.40
CA LEU A 131 -5.92 1.20 -9.40
C LEU A 131 -4.51 1.03 -8.82
N VAL A 132 -4.24 1.59 -7.64
CA VAL A 132 -2.89 1.60 -7.04
C VAL A 132 -2.33 0.21 -6.80
N PRO A 133 -3.06 -0.77 -6.23
CA PRO A 133 -2.55 -2.14 -6.07
C PRO A 133 -2.08 -2.79 -7.38
N TRP A 134 -2.86 -2.62 -8.46
CA TRP A 134 -2.52 -3.15 -9.79
C TRP A 134 -1.28 -2.46 -10.36
N THR A 135 -1.25 -1.12 -10.28
CA THR A 135 -0.10 -0.33 -10.76
C THR A 135 1.17 -0.72 -10.02
N LEU A 136 1.11 -0.89 -8.70
CA LEU A 136 2.26 -1.33 -7.90
C LEU A 136 2.70 -2.75 -8.28
N ARG A 137 1.77 -3.69 -8.43
CA ARG A 137 2.08 -5.05 -8.89
C ARG A 137 2.81 -5.03 -10.23
N ASP A 138 2.30 -4.29 -11.21
CA ASP A 138 2.90 -4.19 -12.54
C ASP A 138 4.29 -3.52 -12.49
N HIS A 139 4.45 -2.51 -11.63
CA HIS A 139 5.70 -1.81 -11.39
C HIS A 139 6.77 -2.70 -10.73
N LEU A 140 6.39 -3.55 -9.79
CA LEU A 140 7.28 -4.49 -9.09
C LEU A 140 7.56 -5.75 -9.93
N GLY A 141 6.72 -6.04 -10.93
CA GLY A 141 6.89 -7.17 -11.84
C GLY A 141 6.87 -8.50 -11.10
N SER A 142 7.85 -9.36 -11.37
CA SER A 142 7.98 -10.68 -10.70
C SER A 142 8.25 -10.62 -9.20
N GLY A 143 8.51 -9.42 -8.65
CA GLY A 143 8.69 -9.21 -7.21
C GLY A 143 7.38 -9.15 -6.43
N ALA A 144 6.22 -9.06 -7.11
CA ALA A 144 4.92 -8.97 -6.44
C ALA A 144 3.81 -9.73 -7.18
N GLU A 145 2.89 -10.28 -6.39
CA GLU A 145 1.62 -10.84 -6.84
C GLU A 145 0.46 -9.99 -6.34
N LEU A 146 -0.70 -10.11 -6.97
CA LEU A 146 -1.92 -9.42 -6.56
C LEU A 146 -2.96 -10.44 -6.13
N ALA A 147 -3.51 -10.28 -4.94
CA ALA A 147 -4.66 -11.02 -4.44
C ALA A 147 -5.80 -10.08 -4.07
N ARG A 148 -7.05 -10.56 -4.12
CA ARG A 148 -8.21 -9.84 -3.60
C ARG A 148 -8.60 -10.40 -2.24
N ALA A 149 -8.78 -9.50 -1.27
CA ALA A 149 -9.27 -9.90 0.04
C ALA A 149 -10.72 -10.41 -0.04
N PRO A 150 -11.08 -11.43 0.74
CA PRO A 150 -12.47 -11.89 0.87
C PRO A 150 -13.31 -11.00 1.81
N PHE A 151 -12.78 -9.87 2.25
CA PHE A 151 -13.42 -8.88 3.13
C PHE A 151 -13.11 -7.46 2.69
N ARG A 152 -13.99 -6.52 3.03
CA ARG A 152 -13.77 -5.08 2.77
C ARG A 152 -12.88 -4.49 3.84
N PHE A 153 -11.87 -3.74 3.43
CA PHE A 153 -10.95 -3.03 4.34
C PHE A 153 -10.41 -1.75 3.69
N GLU A 154 -9.95 -0.86 4.51
CA GLU A 154 -8.91 0.11 4.18
C GLU A 154 -7.62 -0.36 4.87
N GLY A 155 -6.47 -0.20 4.23
CA GLY A 155 -5.22 -0.69 4.82
C GLY A 155 -4.88 -0.01 6.16
N GLY A 156 -5.44 1.18 6.41
CA GLY A 156 -5.39 1.84 7.71
C GLY A 156 -6.17 1.14 8.82
N ASP A 157 -7.11 0.24 8.48
CA ASP A 157 -7.83 -0.58 9.46
C ASP A 157 -6.98 -1.71 10.05
N LEU A 158 -5.81 -1.99 9.46
CA LEU A 158 -4.96 -3.14 9.77
C LEU A 158 -3.56 -2.71 10.18
N VAL A 159 -3.05 -3.21 11.29
CA VAL A 159 -1.65 -3.08 11.71
C VAL A 159 -1.20 -4.43 12.24
N ALA A 160 -0.03 -4.90 11.83
CA ALA A 160 0.55 -6.13 12.35
C ALA A 160 1.83 -5.86 13.13
N ASP A 161 2.05 -6.60 14.19
CA ASP A 161 3.37 -6.83 14.78
C ASP A 161 3.88 -8.23 14.41
N GLN A 162 4.89 -8.74 15.10
CA GLN A 162 5.45 -10.05 14.80
C GLN A 162 4.48 -11.21 15.11
N ASP A 163 3.56 -11.01 16.03
CA ASP A 163 2.71 -12.07 16.57
C ASP A 163 1.24 -11.94 16.17
N HIS A 164 0.72 -10.70 16.00
CA HIS A 164 -0.71 -10.42 15.84
C HIS A 164 -1.00 -9.40 14.73
N VAL A 165 -2.24 -9.43 14.25
CA VAL A 165 -2.84 -8.33 13.48
C VAL A 165 -3.86 -7.62 14.36
N TYR A 166 -3.72 -6.32 14.50
CA TYR A 166 -4.65 -5.44 15.19
C TYR A 166 -5.60 -4.85 14.16
N VAL A 167 -6.89 -4.90 14.45
CA VAL A 167 -7.94 -4.43 13.55
C VAL A 167 -8.73 -3.28 14.16
N ALA A 168 -9.00 -2.25 13.38
CA ALA A 168 -9.82 -1.13 13.81
C ALA A 168 -11.33 -1.44 13.68
N THR A 169 -12.15 -0.87 14.56
CA THR A 169 -13.62 -1.01 14.55
C THR A 169 -14.27 -0.79 13.18
N PRO A 170 -13.86 0.21 12.36
CA PRO A 170 -14.46 0.43 11.02
C PRO A 170 -14.40 -0.78 10.09
N LEU A 171 -13.46 -1.70 10.29
CA LEU A 171 -13.38 -2.93 9.48
C LEU A 171 -14.64 -3.79 9.66
N PHE A 172 -15.17 -3.91 10.88
CA PHE A 172 -16.40 -4.63 11.15
C PHE A 172 -17.61 -3.93 10.52
N GLU A 173 -17.66 -2.61 10.59
CA GLU A 173 -18.74 -1.81 9.98
C GLU A 173 -18.76 -1.92 8.45
N ARG A 174 -17.58 -2.08 7.81
CA ARG A 174 -17.47 -2.32 6.35
C ARG A 174 -17.93 -3.71 5.93
N ASN A 175 -18.08 -4.65 6.86
CA ASN A 175 -18.46 -6.05 6.60
C ASN A 175 -19.76 -6.46 7.33
N PRO A 176 -20.88 -5.71 7.21
CA PRO A 176 -22.07 -5.88 8.03
C PRO A 176 -22.81 -7.21 7.82
N THR A 177 -22.47 -7.93 6.75
CA THR A 177 -23.07 -9.25 6.44
C THR A 177 -22.36 -10.42 7.12
N ARG A 178 -21.26 -10.15 7.85
CA ARG A 178 -20.48 -11.15 8.58
C ARG A 178 -20.65 -10.95 10.09
N THR A 179 -20.66 -12.03 10.84
CA THR A 179 -20.50 -11.92 12.30
C THR A 179 -19.04 -11.58 12.63
N PRO A 180 -18.77 -10.91 13.78
CA PRO A 180 -17.40 -10.60 14.19
C PRO A 180 -16.48 -11.84 14.21
N GLU A 181 -16.96 -12.97 14.72
CA GLU A 181 -16.21 -14.22 14.81
C GLU A 181 -15.89 -14.80 13.43
N SER A 182 -16.84 -14.72 12.49
CA SER A 182 -16.61 -15.14 11.11
C SER A 182 -15.61 -14.25 10.40
N LEU A 183 -15.65 -12.95 10.65
CA LEU A 183 -14.71 -12.00 10.07
C LEU A 183 -13.30 -12.19 10.64
N VAL A 184 -13.15 -12.34 11.96
CA VAL A 184 -11.86 -12.62 12.61
C VAL A 184 -11.24 -13.87 12.01
N ARG A 185 -11.97 -14.97 11.91
CA ARG A 185 -11.47 -16.20 11.29
C ARG A 185 -10.99 -15.96 9.85
N THR A 186 -11.77 -15.25 9.04
CA THR A 186 -11.39 -14.93 7.66
C THR A 186 -10.12 -14.07 7.59
N LEU A 187 -9.95 -13.13 8.54
CA LEU A 187 -8.75 -12.30 8.66
C LEU A 187 -7.54 -13.18 8.99
N GLU A 188 -7.63 -14.02 10.01
CA GLU A 188 -6.55 -14.94 10.41
C GLU A 188 -6.12 -15.87 9.28
N GLU A 189 -7.11 -16.44 8.55
CA GLU A 189 -6.86 -17.29 7.39
C GLU A 189 -6.19 -16.53 6.23
N THR A 190 -6.56 -15.26 6.01
CA THR A 190 -6.03 -14.44 4.90
C THR A 190 -4.69 -13.81 5.22
N LEU A 191 -4.50 -13.35 6.47
CA LEU A 191 -3.32 -12.59 6.88
C LEU A 191 -2.25 -13.48 7.54
N HIS A 192 -2.59 -14.75 7.80
CA HIS A 192 -1.74 -15.75 8.43
C HIS A 192 -1.13 -15.32 9.77
N ARG A 193 -1.87 -14.55 10.52
CA ARG A 193 -1.56 -14.12 11.90
C ARG A 193 -2.82 -14.10 12.76
N PRO A 194 -2.74 -14.34 14.05
CA PRO A 194 -3.83 -14.12 15.00
C PRO A 194 -4.31 -12.65 14.96
N VAL A 195 -5.63 -12.46 15.15
CA VAL A 195 -6.29 -11.13 15.21
C VAL A 195 -6.69 -10.82 16.65
#